data_a939f8f2de33103176a51175e884207a
#
_entry.id   a939f8f2de33103176a51175e884207a
#
_cell.length_a   1.000
_cell.length_b   1.000
_cell.length_c   1.000
_cell.angle_alpha   90.00
_cell.angle_beta   90.00
_cell.angle_gamma   90.00
#
_symmetry.space_group_name_H-M   'P 1'
#
loop_
_entity.id
_entity.type
_entity.pdbx_description
1 polymer ?
#
loop_
_entity_poly.entity_id
_entity_poly.type
_entity_poly.pdbx_seq_one_letter_code
_entity_poly.pdbx_strand_id
1 'polypeptide(L)'
;HAQAARSALALIPPQSPTAATTHLVHPLARRPVLVRFPQSVTYRDRQGQLQSVDWIAADLGRLQRYEVAFNEDRDTLESSLKRFQEIRGSYGVRKVVDGVVILQRGGQDAPGARLALENLLKASSPAAPTDRTQQR
;
A
#
# COMPACT_ATOMS: atom_id res chain seq x y z
N HIS A 1 -16.22 -4.08 -0.01
CA HIS A 1 -14.88 -3.52 -0.05
C HIS A 1 -14.69 -2.38 0.95
N ALA A 2 -15.65 -1.45 1.02
CA ALA A 2 -15.54 -0.33 1.95
C ALA A 2 -15.46 -0.78 3.40
N GLN A 3 -16.21 -1.80 3.77
CA GLN A 3 -16.17 -2.33 5.12
C GLN A 3 -14.84 -3.03 5.41
N ALA A 4 -14.32 -3.77 4.44
CA ALA A 4 -13.02 -4.42 4.58
C ALA A 4 -11.92 -3.39 4.76
N ALA A 5 -11.98 -2.30 4.00
CA ALA A 5 -11.01 -1.22 4.12
C ALA A 5 -11.07 -0.58 5.51
N ARG A 6 -12.27 -0.26 6.00
CA ARG A 6 -12.42 0.32 7.33
C ARG A 6 -11.89 -0.60 8.42
N SER A 7 -12.20 -1.89 8.30
CA SER A 7 -11.73 -2.88 9.27
C SER A 7 -10.20 -2.96 9.28
N ALA A 8 -9.58 -2.92 8.09
CA ALA A 8 -8.13 -2.97 7.99
C ALA A 8 -7.50 -1.70 8.57
N LEU A 9 -8.07 -0.52 8.24
CA LEU A 9 -7.54 0.75 8.72
C LEU A 9 -7.64 0.89 10.24
N ALA A 10 -8.55 0.17 10.86
CA ALA A 10 -8.71 0.20 12.32
C ALA A 10 -7.48 -0.32 13.06
N LEU A 11 -6.59 -1.07 12.38
CA LEU A 11 -5.33 -1.50 12.98
C LEU A 11 -4.37 -0.35 13.24
N ILE A 12 -4.51 0.75 12.50
CA ILE A 12 -3.55 1.85 12.58
C ILE A 12 -3.92 2.78 13.73
N PRO A 13 -3.04 2.94 14.73
CA PRO A 13 -3.33 3.85 15.85
C PRO A 13 -3.55 5.28 15.37
N PRO A 14 -4.43 6.05 16.02
CA PRO A 14 -4.82 7.38 15.54
C PRO A 14 -3.69 8.39 15.42
N GLN A 15 -2.64 8.26 16.21
CA GLN A 15 -1.55 9.23 16.24
C GLN A 15 -0.34 8.82 15.42
N SER A 16 -0.37 7.65 14.79
CA SER A 16 0.80 7.12 14.10
C SER A 16 0.96 7.74 12.72
N PRO A 17 2.19 8.17 12.37
CA PRO A 17 2.47 8.63 11.01
C PRO A 17 2.18 7.53 10.00
N THR A 18 1.45 7.88 8.94
CA THR A 18 0.93 6.90 7.99
C THR A 18 1.11 7.38 6.57
N ALA A 19 1.43 6.44 5.67
CA ALA A 19 1.38 6.66 4.23
C ALA A 19 0.21 5.85 3.67
N ALA A 20 -0.55 6.42 2.73
CA ALA A 20 -1.72 5.75 2.20
C ALA A 20 -1.93 6.06 0.72
N THR A 21 -2.47 5.07 -0.02
CA THR A 21 -2.89 5.31 -1.39
C THR A 21 -4.07 6.29 -1.40
N THR A 22 -4.27 6.97 -2.52
CA THR A 22 -5.19 8.11 -2.64
C THR A 22 -6.58 7.81 -2.08
N HIS A 23 -7.12 6.63 -2.38
CA HIS A 23 -8.50 6.33 -1.99
C HIS A 23 -8.66 6.02 -0.50
N LEU A 24 -7.55 5.83 0.22
CA LEU A 24 -7.58 5.60 1.65
C LEU A 24 -7.23 6.85 2.45
N VAL A 25 -6.84 7.93 1.78
CA VAL A 25 -6.44 9.17 2.45
C VAL A 25 -7.60 9.78 3.22
N HIS A 26 -8.79 9.82 2.62
CA HIS A 26 -9.95 10.45 3.25
C HIS A 26 -10.31 9.83 4.60
N PRO A 27 -10.44 8.51 4.71
CA PRO A 27 -10.72 7.90 6.02
C PRO A 27 -9.64 8.14 7.06
N LEU A 28 -8.41 8.45 6.63
CA LEU A 28 -7.28 8.68 7.52
C LEU A 28 -6.96 10.16 7.71
N ALA A 29 -7.82 11.07 7.24
CA ALA A 29 -7.49 12.49 7.14
C ALA A 29 -7.19 13.16 8.48
N ARG A 30 -7.61 12.59 9.60
CA ARG A 30 -7.38 13.18 10.93
C ARG A 30 -6.04 12.81 11.54
N ARG A 31 -5.25 11.98 10.86
CA ARG A 31 -3.92 11.62 11.36
C ARG A 31 -3.01 12.84 11.34
N PRO A 32 -2.16 13.04 12.38
CA PRO A 32 -1.25 14.19 12.42
C PRO A 32 -0.27 14.21 11.26
N VAL A 33 0.18 13.03 10.82
CA VAL A 33 1.09 12.89 9.69
C VAL A 33 0.49 11.88 8.73
N LEU A 34 0.18 12.33 7.52
CA LEU A 34 -0.39 11.49 6.48
C LEU A 34 0.26 11.88 5.15
N VAL A 35 0.98 10.94 4.55
CA VAL A 35 1.61 11.16 3.26
C VAL A 35 1.05 10.18 2.23
N ARG A 36 1.29 10.47 0.97
CA ARG A 36 0.75 9.66 -0.11
C ARG A 36 1.68 8.52 -0.47
N PHE A 37 1.16 7.30 -0.44
CA PHE A 37 1.85 6.12 -0.93
C PHE A 37 1.44 5.88 -2.39
N PRO A 38 2.32 5.50 -3.28
CA PRO A 38 3.73 5.14 -3.12
C PRO A 38 4.73 6.28 -3.24
N GLN A 39 4.25 7.52 -3.42
CA GLN A 39 5.12 8.66 -3.66
C GLN A 39 6.10 8.88 -2.52
N SER A 40 5.67 8.64 -1.28
CA SER A 40 6.53 8.82 -0.14
C SER A 40 6.20 7.83 0.97
N VAL A 41 7.24 7.44 1.71
CA VAL A 41 7.11 6.69 2.97
C VAL A 41 7.86 7.43 4.08
N THR A 42 8.18 8.69 3.85
CA THR A 42 8.93 9.50 4.82
C THR A 42 8.23 10.84 5.02
N TYR A 43 8.55 11.47 6.14
CA TYR A 43 8.06 12.81 6.47
C TYR A 43 9.10 13.53 7.29
N ARG A 44 8.96 14.85 7.43
CA ARG A 44 9.82 15.66 8.29
C ARG A 44 9.13 15.85 9.63
N ASP A 45 9.86 15.57 10.72
CA ASP A 45 9.33 15.80 12.05
C ASP A 45 9.45 17.27 12.44
N ARG A 46 9.07 17.60 13.69
CA ARG A 46 9.09 18.98 14.16
C ARG A 46 10.48 19.60 14.18
N GLN A 47 11.52 18.77 14.31
CA GLN A 47 12.91 19.21 14.30
C GLN A 47 13.47 19.28 12.88
N GLY A 48 12.64 18.98 11.88
CA GLY A 48 13.06 19.00 10.49
C GLY A 48 13.81 17.76 10.05
N GLN A 49 13.86 16.72 10.88
CA GLN A 49 14.56 15.49 10.55
C GLN A 49 13.66 14.55 9.77
N LEU A 50 14.27 13.83 8.82
CA LEU A 50 13.55 12.87 7.98
C LEU A 50 13.27 11.61 8.78
N GLN A 51 12.01 11.21 8.82
CA GLN A 51 11.55 10.02 9.53
C GLN A 51 10.78 9.13 8.57
N SER A 52 10.83 7.82 8.80
CA SER A 52 9.96 6.88 8.07
C SER A 52 8.62 6.79 8.76
N VAL A 53 7.54 6.66 7.96
CA VAL A 53 6.21 6.48 8.55
C VAL A 53 6.15 5.14 9.29
N ASP A 54 5.28 5.08 10.30
CA ASP A 54 5.12 3.85 11.09
C ASP A 54 4.19 2.84 10.42
N TRP A 55 3.26 3.32 9.60
CA TRP A 55 2.26 2.46 8.96
C TRP A 55 2.08 2.83 7.50
N ILE A 56 1.74 1.82 6.70
CA ILE A 56 1.40 2.02 5.29
C ILE A 56 0.07 1.31 5.03
N ALA A 57 -0.86 2.01 4.36
CA ALA A 57 -2.13 1.44 3.94
C ALA A 57 -2.25 1.61 2.43
N ALA A 58 -2.37 0.50 1.70
CA ALA A 58 -2.43 0.53 0.24
C ALA A 58 -3.62 -0.28 -0.25
N ASP A 59 -4.43 0.30 -1.13
CA ASP A 59 -5.55 -0.38 -1.77
C ASP A 59 -5.14 -0.83 -3.15
N LEU A 60 -4.46 -1.96 -3.24
CA LEU A 60 -4.00 -2.50 -4.50
C LEU A 60 -5.14 -3.10 -5.30
N GLY A 61 -6.16 -3.61 -4.62
CA GLY A 61 -7.32 -4.16 -5.31
C GLY A 61 -8.02 -3.12 -6.16
N ARG A 62 -8.15 -1.89 -5.65
CA ARG A 62 -8.76 -0.81 -6.42
C ARG A 62 -7.90 -0.42 -7.61
N LEU A 63 -6.58 -0.33 -7.42
CA LEU A 63 -5.68 0.00 -8.50
C LEU A 63 -5.71 -1.04 -9.61
N GLN A 64 -5.77 -2.31 -9.23
CA GLN A 64 -5.87 -3.40 -10.20
C GLN A 64 -7.14 -3.30 -11.04
N ARG A 65 -8.26 -2.95 -10.42
CA ARG A 65 -9.53 -2.87 -11.13
C ARG A 65 -9.54 -1.76 -12.18
N TYR A 66 -8.82 -0.68 -11.94
CA TYR A 66 -8.89 0.49 -12.79
C TYR A 66 -7.66 0.71 -13.67
N GLU A 67 -6.63 -0.10 -13.53
CA GLU A 67 -5.38 0.11 -14.28
C GLU A 67 -5.58 0.04 -15.79
N VAL A 68 -6.52 -0.77 -16.26
CA VAL A 68 -6.76 -0.94 -17.68
C VAL A 68 -7.39 0.32 -18.28
N ALA A 69 -8.23 1.00 -17.52
CA ALA A 69 -8.96 2.16 -17.99
C ALA A 69 -8.24 3.48 -17.75
N PHE A 70 -7.38 3.55 -16.74
CA PHE A 70 -6.77 4.80 -16.30
C PHE A 70 -5.26 4.67 -16.19
N ASN A 71 -4.53 5.46 -16.97
CA ASN A 71 -3.07 5.45 -16.94
C ASN A 71 -2.50 5.83 -15.58
N GLU A 72 -3.16 6.75 -14.87
CA GLU A 72 -2.71 7.16 -13.54
C GLU A 72 -2.74 5.99 -12.57
N ASP A 73 -3.77 5.16 -12.64
CA ASP A 73 -3.88 4.00 -11.76
C ASP A 73 -2.83 2.95 -12.10
N ARG A 74 -2.53 2.77 -13.38
CA ARG A 74 -1.47 1.87 -13.78
C ARG A 74 -0.12 2.34 -13.26
N ASP A 75 0.19 3.63 -13.41
CA ASP A 75 1.44 4.20 -12.95
C ASP A 75 1.56 4.09 -11.44
N THR A 76 0.48 4.33 -10.73
CA THR A 76 0.45 4.20 -9.27
C THR A 76 0.67 2.74 -8.87
N LEU A 77 0.06 1.80 -9.57
CA LEU A 77 0.25 0.39 -9.28
C LEU A 77 1.70 -0.02 -9.48
N GLU A 78 2.30 0.36 -10.61
CA GLU A 78 3.70 0.04 -10.88
C GLU A 78 4.64 0.66 -9.85
N SER A 79 4.39 1.91 -9.48
CA SER A 79 5.19 2.59 -8.45
C SER A 79 5.02 1.92 -7.09
N SER A 80 3.82 1.44 -6.80
CA SER A 80 3.56 0.74 -5.54
C SER A 80 4.33 -0.58 -5.48
N LEU A 81 4.34 -1.34 -6.58
CA LEU A 81 5.09 -2.59 -6.64
C LEU A 81 6.57 -2.35 -6.41
N LYS A 82 7.11 -1.32 -7.04
CA LYS A 82 8.51 -0.95 -6.87
C LYS A 82 8.81 -0.55 -5.43
N ARG A 83 7.94 0.26 -4.83
CA ARG A 83 8.13 0.72 -3.45
C ARG A 83 8.08 -0.44 -2.47
N PHE A 84 7.17 -1.40 -2.66
CA PHE A 84 7.14 -2.59 -1.81
C PHE A 84 8.45 -3.35 -1.85
N GLN A 85 9.08 -3.43 -3.01
CA GLN A 85 10.40 -4.06 -3.11
C GLN A 85 11.43 -3.32 -2.26
N GLU A 86 11.42 -1.99 -2.34
CA GLU A 86 12.39 -1.16 -1.64
C GLU A 86 12.28 -1.26 -0.12
N ILE A 87 11.05 -1.40 0.39
CA ILE A 87 10.81 -1.39 1.84
C ILE A 87 10.64 -2.78 2.43
N ARG A 88 10.85 -3.82 1.64
CA ARG A 88 10.51 -5.20 2.00
C ARG A 88 11.09 -5.63 3.34
N GLY A 89 12.32 -5.23 3.66
CA GLY A 89 12.98 -5.63 4.90
C GLY A 89 12.67 -4.76 6.10
N SER A 90 11.93 -3.67 5.92
CA SER A 90 11.70 -2.67 6.97
C SER A 90 10.28 -2.72 7.54
N TYR A 91 9.34 -3.31 6.84
CA TYR A 91 7.92 -3.31 7.22
C TYR A 91 7.38 -4.73 7.29
N GLY A 92 6.65 -5.02 8.37
CA GLY A 92 5.92 -6.28 8.49
C GLY A 92 4.53 -6.17 7.89
N VAL A 93 4.03 -7.26 7.32
CA VAL A 93 2.70 -7.31 6.72
C VAL A 93 1.70 -7.67 7.80
N ARG A 94 0.89 -6.70 8.20
CA ARG A 94 -0.04 -6.88 9.32
C ARG A 94 -1.40 -7.39 8.87
N LYS A 95 -1.85 -7.03 7.69
CA LYS A 95 -3.14 -7.48 7.18
C LYS A 95 -3.19 -7.34 5.67
N VAL A 96 -3.83 -8.32 5.01
CA VAL A 96 -4.19 -8.25 3.60
C VAL A 96 -5.62 -8.72 3.50
N VAL A 97 -6.53 -7.83 3.09
CA VAL A 97 -7.94 -8.17 2.98
C VAL A 97 -8.55 -7.39 1.82
N ASP A 98 -9.19 -8.12 0.90
CA ASP A 98 -9.89 -7.52 -0.24
C ASP A 98 -9.01 -6.52 -1.01
N GLY A 99 -7.74 -6.87 -1.19
CA GLY A 99 -6.78 -6.02 -1.90
C GLY A 99 -6.19 -4.88 -1.08
N VAL A 100 -6.65 -4.69 0.16
CA VAL A 100 -6.10 -3.66 1.06
C VAL A 100 -4.97 -4.26 1.87
N VAL A 101 -3.82 -3.61 1.87
CA VAL A 101 -2.60 -4.07 2.53
C VAL A 101 -2.23 -3.09 3.63
N ILE A 102 -1.98 -3.61 4.84
CA ILE A 102 -1.53 -2.80 5.98
C ILE A 102 -0.14 -3.29 6.39
N LEU A 103 0.82 -2.37 6.40
CA LEU A 103 2.20 -2.64 6.79
C LEU A 103 2.56 -1.82 8.03
N GLN A 104 3.41 -2.38 8.88
CA GLN A 104 3.90 -1.70 10.08
C GLN A 104 5.42 -1.73 10.10
N ARG A 105 6.05 -0.58 10.28
CA ARG A 105 7.51 -0.48 10.34
C ARG A 105 8.02 -1.24 11.55
N GLY A 106 8.97 -2.15 11.32
CA GLY A 106 9.54 -2.97 12.39
C GLY A 106 8.60 -4.02 12.95
N GLY A 107 7.39 -4.15 12.39
CA GLY A 107 6.44 -5.14 12.88
C GLY A 107 6.73 -6.53 12.33
N GLN A 108 6.12 -7.52 12.97
CA GLN A 108 6.18 -8.88 12.48
C GLN A 108 5.02 -9.16 11.54
N ASP A 109 5.24 -10.04 10.57
CA ASP A 109 4.15 -10.45 9.68
C ASP A 109 3.07 -11.18 10.49
N ALA A 110 1.81 -10.83 10.24
CA ALA A 110 0.71 -11.63 10.77
C ALA A 110 0.69 -12.99 10.07
N PRO A 111 0.14 -14.03 10.72
CA PRO A 111 0.11 -15.37 10.10
C PRO A 111 -0.51 -15.35 8.72
N GLY A 112 0.22 -15.86 7.72
CA GLY A 112 -0.25 -15.91 6.35
C GLY A 112 -0.26 -14.61 5.59
N ALA A 113 0.02 -13.48 6.25
CA ALA A 113 -0.12 -12.18 5.61
C ALA A 113 0.94 -11.94 4.53
N ARG A 114 2.18 -12.33 4.76
CA ARG A 114 3.24 -12.18 3.76
C ARG A 114 2.92 -12.95 2.49
N LEU A 115 2.45 -14.19 2.64
CA LEU A 115 2.08 -14.99 1.48
C LEU A 115 0.90 -14.36 0.73
N ALA A 116 -0.09 -13.86 1.47
CA ALA A 116 -1.22 -13.18 0.84
C ALA A 116 -0.77 -11.96 0.05
N LEU A 117 0.16 -11.18 0.59
CA LEU A 117 0.72 -10.04 -0.12
C LEU A 117 1.46 -10.48 -1.38
N GLU A 118 2.29 -11.50 -1.28
CA GLU A 118 3.05 -11.99 -2.43
C GLU A 118 2.13 -12.47 -3.54
N ASN A 119 1.06 -13.15 -3.18
CA ASN A 119 0.07 -13.60 -4.16
C ASN A 119 -0.63 -12.40 -4.82
N LEU A 120 -0.96 -11.39 -4.04
CA LEU A 120 -1.58 -10.18 -4.56
C LEU A 120 -0.63 -9.44 -5.51
N LEU A 121 0.65 -9.35 -5.17
CA LEU A 121 1.64 -8.70 -6.02
C LEU A 121 1.87 -9.46 -7.31
N LYS A 122 1.82 -10.80 -7.28
CA LYS A 122 1.92 -11.59 -8.50
C LYS A 122 0.75 -11.30 -9.44
N ALA A 123 -0.45 -11.20 -8.90
CA ALA A 123 -1.63 -10.90 -9.69
C ALA A 123 -1.56 -9.50 -10.30
N SER A 124 -0.80 -8.59 -9.68
CA SER A 124 -0.64 -7.21 -10.13
C SER A 124 0.55 -7.03 -11.07
N SER A 125 1.36 -8.06 -11.28
CA SER A 125 2.64 -7.93 -11.97
C SER A 125 2.44 -7.47 -13.42
N PRO A 126 3.26 -6.51 -13.87
CA PRO A 126 3.22 -6.05 -15.28
C PRO A 126 3.59 -7.12 -16.28
N ALA A 127 4.17 -8.25 -15.85
CA ALA A 127 4.51 -9.33 -16.75
C ALA A 127 3.28 -9.92 -17.47
N ALA A 128 2.10 -9.86 -16.81
CA ALA A 128 0.87 -10.36 -17.42
C ALA A 128 0.52 -9.67 -18.74
N PRO A 129 0.70 -8.35 -18.90
CA PRO A 129 0.43 -7.70 -20.20
C PRO A 129 1.28 -8.20 -21.34
N THR A 130 2.48 -8.65 -21.07
CA THR A 130 3.36 -9.18 -22.11
C THR A 130 2.75 -10.41 -22.76
N ASP A 131 2.14 -11.24 -21.95
CA ASP A 131 1.48 -12.44 -22.47
C ASP A 131 0.33 -12.09 -23.39
N ARG A 132 -0.44 -11.08 -23.04
CA ARG A 132 -1.54 -10.62 -23.89
C ARG A 132 -1.04 -10.13 -25.23
N THR A 133 0.09 -9.47 -25.23
CA THR A 133 0.68 -8.98 -26.46
C THR A 133 1.03 -10.11 -27.39
N GLN A 134 1.48 -11.22 -26.85
CA GLN A 134 1.91 -12.36 -27.64
C GLN A 134 0.74 -13.13 -28.25
N GLN A 135 -0.44 -12.91 -27.77
CA GLN A 135 -1.61 -13.65 -28.23
C GLN A 135 -2.17 -13.13 -29.54
N ARG A 136 -1.66 -12.06 -30.05
CA ARG A 136 -2.08 -11.52 -31.34
C ARG A 136 -1.39 -12.18 -32.54
#